data_03b2827c845e2f934bfe312844598eb5
#
_entry.id   03b2827c845e2f934bfe312844598eb5
#
_cell.length_a   1.000
_cell.length_b   1.000
_cell.length_c   1.000
_cell.angle_alpha   90.00
_cell.angle_beta   90.00
_cell.angle_gamma   90.00
#
_symmetry.space_group_name_H-M   'P 1'
#
loop_
_entity.id
_entity.type
_entity.pdbx_description
1 polymer ?
#
loop_
_entity_poly.entity_id
_entity_poly.type
_entity_poly.pdbx_seq_one_letter_code
_entity_poly.pdbx_strand_id
1 'polypeptide(L)'
;GRVQSAPVIRQTLSRRAQIELGSGSAFQEAQDLALVLRAGALPQPIRIVEERSIGPSLGADSIRQGRNAFLIGIIGVVIIMIWYYKIAGVMAVFALAAYVVFVLGLLAGLNATLTLPGIAGFILSIGMAVDANVLIFERIREESDAGKTARTAVDQGFEHAMSAIVDANLTTLITAAILYQFGTGPIRGFAVTL
;
A
#
# COMPACT_ATOMS: atom_id res chain seq x y z
N GLY A 1 -7.70 36.34 -9.02
CA GLY A 1 -6.30 36.56 -8.69
C GLY A 1 -6.17 37.26 -7.35
N ARG A 2 -5.34 36.75 -6.47
CA ARG A 2 -5.07 37.37 -5.16
C ARG A 2 -3.85 38.28 -5.32
N VAL A 3 -3.99 39.55 -5.01
CA VAL A 3 -2.86 40.50 -5.03
C VAL A 3 -1.95 40.13 -3.86
N GLN A 4 -0.72 39.69 -4.16
CA GLN A 4 0.27 39.29 -3.16
C GLN A 4 1.04 40.51 -2.59
N SER A 5 1.23 41.53 -3.39
CA SER A 5 1.93 42.76 -2.99
C SER A 5 1.54 43.89 -3.94
N ALA A 6 1.47 45.12 -3.43
CA ALA A 6 1.22 46.34 -4.20
C ALA A 6 2.26 47.42 -3.84
N PRO A 7 3.53 47.25 -4.26
CA PRO A 7 4.58 48.20 -3.93
C PRO A 7 4.37 49.52 -4.68
N VAL A 8 4.66 50.64 -4.01
CA VAL A 8 4.60 51.99 -4.59
C VAL A 8 5.92 52.27 -5.25
N ILE A 9 5.88 52.70 -6.53
CA ILE A 9 7.06 53.10 -7.30
C ILE A 9 7.45 54.52 -6.85
N ARG A 10 8.59 54.63 -6.16
CA ARG A 10 9.12 55.92 -5.66
C ARG A 10 10.10 56.61 -6.58
N GLN A 11 10.70 55.84 -7.52
CA GLN A 11 11.71 56.36 -8.46
C GLN A 11 11.59 55.65 -9.81
N THR A 12 12.17 56.24 -10.85
CA THR A 12 12.23 55.62 -12.19
C THR A 12 12.96 54.28 -12.11
N LEU A 13 12.29 53.21 -12.55
CA LEU A 13 12.85 51.86 -12.54
C LEU A 13 13.97 51.76 -13.59
N SER A 14 15.14 51.29 -13.15
CA SER A 14 16.28 50.96 -14.04
C SER A 14 16.37 49.43 -14.20
N ARG A 15 17.52 48.94 -14.67
CA ARG A 15 17.77 47.46 -14.82
C ARG A 15 17.73 46.68 -13.51
N ARG A 16 17.78 47.35 -12.38
CA ARG A 16 17.65 46.73 -11.04
C ARG A 16 16.59 47.48 -10.25
N ALA A 17 15.66 46.76 -9.70
CA ALA A 17 14.65 47.28 -8.80
C ALA A 17 14.76 46.54 -7.45
N GLN A 18 14.55 47.27 -6.37
CA GLN A 18 14.50 46.69 -5.01
C GLN A 18 13.10 46.88 -4.44
N ILE A 19 12.54 45.84 -3.90
CA ILE A 19 11.23 45.87 -3.21
C ILE A 19 11.50 45.89 -1.72
N GLU A 20 11.12 46.98 -1.05
CA GLU A 20 11.17 47.08 0.40
C GLU A 20 9.86 46.62 0.98
N LEU A 21 9.92 45.55 1.78
CA LEU A 21 8.82 45.07 2.62
C LEU A 21 8.87 45.86 3.92
N GLY A 22 7.72 46.45 4.34
CA GLY A 22 7.65 47.29 5.52
C GLY A 22 8.17 46.62 6.79
N SER A 23 8.47 47.39 7.84
CA SER A 23 9.17 47.02 9.07
C SER A 23 8.40 46.07 10.00
N GLY A 24 7.73 45.10 9.49
CA GLY A 24 7.00 44.03 10.21
C GLY A 24 6.91 42.73 9.46
N SER A 25 7.48 42.70 8.25
CA SER A 25 7.40 41.52 7.40
C SER A 25 8.43 40.47 7.82
N ALA A 26 7.95 39.29 8.16
CA ALA A 26 8.82 38.18 8.50
C ALA A 26 9.69 37.80 7.30
N PHE A 27 10.89 37.30 7.56
CA PHE A 27 11.82 36.78 6.56
C PHE A 27 11.14 35.77 5.60
N GLN A 28 10.13 35.06 6.09
CA GLN A 28 9.32 34.17 5.29
C GLN A 28 8.52 34.85 4.19
N GLU A 29 7.93 36.04 4.44
CA GLU A 29 7.19 36.80 3.41
C GLU A 29 8.13 37.27 2.28
N ALA A 30 9.36 37.62 2.63
CA ALA A 30 10.37 38.00 1.65
C ALA A 30 10.80 36.80 0.78
N GLN A 31 10.92 35.61 1.37
CA GLN A 31 11.21 34.37 0.63
C GLN A 31 10.05 33.97 -0.28
N ASP A 32 8.83 34.05 0.19
CA ASP A 32 7.63 33.71 -0.60
C ASP A 32 7.48 34.67 -1.77
N LEU A 33 7.69 35.97 -1.56
CA LEU A 33 7.66 36.96 -2.63
C LEU A 33 8.78 36.74 -3.65
N ALA A 34 9.98 36.40 -3.20
CA ALA A 34 11.10 36.07 -4.07
C ALA A 34 10.84 34.81 -4.91
N LEU A 35 10.18 33.82 -4.32
CA LEU A 35 9.79 32.58 -5.01
C LEU A 35 8.76 32.87 -6.11
N VAL A 36 7.73 33.68 -5.81
CA VAL A 36 6.68 34.08 -6.77
C VAL A 36 7.28 34.89 -7.91
N LEU A 37 8.19 35.85 -7.62
CA LEU A 37 8.86 36.65 -8.63
C LEU A 37 9.82 35.83 -9.51
N ARG A 38 10.51 34.83 -8.94
CA ARG A 38 11.35 33.90 -9.72
C ARG A 38 10.53 32.98 -10.62
N ALA A 39 9.39 32.51 -10.16
CA ALA A 39 8.49 31.65 -10.94
C ALA A 39 7.88 32.40 -12.13
N GLY A 40 7.85 33.77 -12.09
CA GLY A 40 7.23 34.59 -13.11
C GLY A 40 5.71 34.46 -13.14
N ALA A 41 5.06 35.20 -14.03
CA ALA A 41 3.64 35.01 -14.29
C ALA A 41 3.44 33.72 -15.07
N LEU A 42 2.87 32.72 -14.43
CA LEU A 42 2.52 31.46 -15.10
C LEU A 42 1.52 31.75 -16.23
N PRO A 43 1.77 31.27 -17.45
CA PRO A 43 0.92 31.55 -18.61
C PRO A 43 -0.48 30.94 -18.52
N GLN A 44 -0.68 30.04 -17.55
CA GLN A 44 -1.99 29.44 -17.27
C GLN A 44 -2.27 29.38 -15.77
N PRO A 45 -3.52 29.56 -15.32
CA PRO A 45 -3.90 29.43 -13.92
C PRO A 45 -3.69 27.98 -13.46
N ILE A 46 -2.83 27.80 -12.46
CA ILE A 46 -2.65 26.49 -11.81
C ILE A 46 -3.84 26.28 -10.88
N ARG A 47 -4.49 25.14 -11.04
CA ARG A 47 -5.53 24.67 -10.15
C ARG A 47 -4.94 23.57 -9.27
N ILE A 48 -5.01 23.75 -7.96
CA ILE A 48 -4.67 22.67 -7.03
C ILE A 48 -5.71 21.58 -7.24
N VAL A 49 -5.30 20.42 -7.77
CA VAL A 49 -6.18 19.30 -8.07
C VAL A 49 -6.41 18.46 -6.82
N GLU A 50 -5.39 18.31 -5.99
CA GLU A 50 -5.47 17.57 -4.73
C GLU A 50 -4.44 18.12 -3.74
N GLU A 51 -4.87 18.41 -2.52
CA GLU A 51 -4.01 18.73 -1.39
C GLU A 51 -4.32 17.75 -0.26
N ARG A 52 -3.35 16.90 0.09
CA ARG A 52 -3.45 15.97 1.22
C ARG A 52 -2.46 16.36 2.29
N SER A 53 -2.93 17.06 3.29
CA SER A 53 -2.18 17.32 4.52
C SER A 53 -2.52 16.25 5.56
N ILE A 54 -1.67 15.24 5.71
CA ILE A 54 -1.80 14.24 6.78
C ILE A 54 -0.90 14.68 7.93
N GLY A 55 -1.50 15.12 9.03
CA GLY A 55 -0.74 15.45 10.22
C GLY A 55 -0.04 14.21 10.81
N PRO A 56 1.13 14.37 11.48
CA PRO A 56 1.89 13.26 12.06
C PRO A 56 1.07 12.38 13.02
N SER A 57 0.12 12.95 13.74
CA SER A 57 -0.77 12.24 14.67
C SER A 57 -1.75 11.32 13.96
N LEU A 58 -2.36 11.76 12.85
CA LEU A 58 -3.28 10.96 12.06
C LEU A 58 -2.58 9.78 11.39
N GLY A 59 -1.33 9.96 10.94
CA GLY A 59 -0.50 8.90 10.42
C GLY A 59 -0.19 7.83 11.47
N ALA A 60 0.22 8.24 12.67
CA ALA A 60 0.54 7.33 13.77
C ALA A 60 -0.69 6.53 14.25
N ASP A 61 -1.86 7.16 14.35
CA ASP A 61 -3.09 6.49 14.75
C ASP A 61 -3.56 5.48 13.69
N SER A 62 -3.47 5.82 12.43
CA SER A 62 -3.82 4.91 11.33
C SER A 62 -2.90 3.70 11.27
N ILE A 63 -1.58 3.88 11.48
CA ILE A 63 -0.62 2.78 11.56
C ILE A 63 -0.92 1.88 12.77
N ARG A 64 -1.25 2.46 13.92
CA ARG A 64 -1.60 1.69 15.12
C ARG A 64 -2.87 0.88 14.94
N GLN A 65 -3.91 1.47 14.33
CA GLN A 65 -5.15 0.77 14.00
C GLN A 65 -4.92 -0.34 12.98
N GLY A 66 -4.16 -0.07 11.91
CA GLY A 66 -3.78 -1.07 10.91
C GLY A 66 -3.03 -2.26 11.51
N ARG A 67 -2.04 -2.00 12.37
CA ARG A 67 -1.32 -3.05 13.10
C ARG A 67 -2.24 -3.88 13.99
N ASN A 68 -3.15 -3.25 14.72
CA ASN A 68 -4.08 -3.96 15.60
C ASN A 68 -5.05 -4.82 14.78
N ALA A 69 -5.61 -4.29 13.70
CA ALA A 69 -6.46 -5.04 12.78
C ALA A 69 -5.73 -6.24 12.18
N PHE A 70 -4.47 -6.06 11.77
CA PHE A 70 -3.60 -7.11 11.27
C PHE A 70 -3.40 -8.23 12.31
N LEU A 71 -3.05 -7.88 13.56
CA LEU A 71 -2.85 -8.87 14.61
C LEU A 71 -4.13 -9.65 14.92
N ILE A 72 -5.27 -8.96 15.02
CA ILE A 72 -6.58 -9.60 15.25
C ILE A 72 -6.92 -10.53 14.09
N GLY A 73 -6.70 -10.09 12.84
CA GLY A 73 -6.94 -10.90 11.65
C GLY A 73 -6.10 -12.17 11.61
N ILE A 74 -4.78 -12.06 11.85
CA ILE A 74 -3.89 -13.25 11.92
C ILE A 74 -4.31 -14.21 13.02
N ILE A 75 -4.57 -13.71 14.23
CA ILE A 75 -5.00 -14.56 15.35
C ILE A 75 -6.30 -15.30 14.99
N GLY A 76 -7.28 -14.60 14.40
CA GLY A 76 -8.52 -15.20 13.94
C GLY A 76 -8.29 -16.33 12.92
N VAL A 77 -7.44 -16.06 11.90
CA VAL A 77 -7.07 -17.07 10.89
C VAL A 77 -6.38 -18.27 11.53
N VAL A 78 -5.40 -18.06 12.40
CA VAL A 78 -4.67 -19.14 13.08
C VAL A 78 -5.62 -20.02 13.91
N ILE A 79 -6.54 -19.40 14.66
CA ILE A 79 -7.52 -20.14 15.48
C ILE A 79 -8.41 -20.99 14.56
N ILE A 80 -8.97 -20.43 13.50
CA ILE A 80 -9.85 -21.14 12.57
C ILE A 80 -9.10 -22.28 11.89
N MET A 81 -7.89 -22.02 11.40
CA MET A 81 -7.07 -23.04 10.71
C MET A 81 -6.76 -24.23 11.62
N ILE A 82 -6.32 -23.99 12.86
CA ILE A 82 -6.00 -25.06 13.80
C ILE A 82 -7.27 -25.80 14.25
N TRP A 83 -8.36 -25.07 14.51
CA TRP A 83 -9.61 -25.69 14.97
C TRP A 83 -10.27 -26.56 13.89
N TYR A 84 -10.30 -26.07 12.64
CA TYR A 84 -11.00 -26.77 11.55
C TYR A 84 -10.13 -27.85 10.89
N TYR A 85 -8.88 -27.52 10.53
CA TYR A 85 -7.96 -28.39 9.80
C TYR A 85 -7.01 -29.19 10.70
N LYS A 86 -7.03 -28.98 12.01
CA LYS A 86 -6.19 -29.69 12.97
C LYS A 86 -4.71 -29.70 12.59
N ILE A 87 -4.10 -30.87 12.36
CA ILE A 87 -2.68 -31.01 12.00
C ILE A 87 -2.34 -30.28 10.67
N ALA A 88 -3.20 -30.40 9.65
CA ALA A 88 -3.02 -29.68 8.40
C ALA A 88 -3.06 -28.16 8.60
N GLY A 89 -3.93 -27.67 9.49
CA GLY A 89 -3.99 -26.28 9.89
C GLY A 89 -2.71 -25.77 10.55
N VAL A 90 -2.06 -26.58 11.40
CA VAL A 90 -0.74 -26.24 11.97
C VAL A 90 0.32 -26.08 10.88
N MET A 91 0.35 -26.99 9.91
CA MET A 91 1.27 -26.89 8.76
C MET A 91 1.03 -25.60 7.96
N ALA A 92 -0.24 -25.25 7.70
CA ALA A 92 -0.60 -24.01 7.03
C ALA A 92 -0.18 -22.76 7.82
N VAL A 93 -0.27 -22.78 9.14
CA VAL A 93 0.19 -21.66 9.99
C VAL A 93 1.70 -21.49 9.90
N PHE A 94 2.48 -22.56 9.85
CA PHE A 94 3.93 -22.48 9.60
C PHE A 94 4.25 -21.93 8.21
N ALA A 95 3.53 -22.36 7.18
CA ALA A 95 3.67 -21.84 5.83
C ALA A 95 3.32 -20.35 5.77
N LEU A 96 2.25 -19.92 6.46
CA LEU A 96 1.87 -18.53 6.60
C LEU A 96 2.94 -17.68 7.29
N ALA A 97 3.51 -18.20 8.38
CA ALA A 97 4.60 -17.50 9.08
C ALA A 97 5.83 -17.32 8.18
N ALA A 98 6.22 -18.36 7.44
CA ALA A 98 7.30 -18.29 6.47
C ALA A 98 7.00 -17.28 5.35
N TYR A 99 5.77 -17.26 4.83
CA TYR A 99 5.30 -16.31 3.85
C TYR A 99 5.44 -14.85 4.34
N VAL A 100 4.96 -14.56 5.54
CA VAL A 100 5.05 -13.21 6.15
C VAL A 100 6.51 -12.76 6.26
N VAL A 101 7.40 -13.63 6.76
CA VAL A 101 8.82 -13.33 6.88
C VAL A 101 9.45 -13.09 5.51
N PHE A 102 9.12 -13.91 4.52
CA PHE A 102 9.64 -13.79 3.14
C PHE A 102 9.19 -12.46 2.49
N VAL A 103 7.91 -12.10 2.59
CA VAL A 103 7.39 -10.85 2.00
C VAL A 103 7.99 -9.63 2.69
N LEU A 104 8.09 -9.63 4.03
CA LEU A 104 8.74 -8.52 4.75
C LEU A 104 10.23 -8.41 4.41
N GLY A 105 10.91 -9.54 4.26
CA GLY A 105 12.30 -9.58 3.82
C GLY A 105 12.48 -9.03 2.40
N LEU A 106 11.58 -9.38 1.49
CA LEU A 106 11.58 -8.88 0.12
C LEU A 106 11.33 -7.36 0.06
N LEU A 107 10.32 -6.87 0.79
CA LEU A 107 10.02 -5.44 0.88
C LEU A 107 11.21 -4.66 1.45
N ALA A 108 11.86 -5.18 2.49
CA ALA A 108 13.06 -4.58 3.06
C ALA A 108 14.23 -4.58 2.08
N GLY A 109 14.45 -5.67 1.37
CA GLY A 109 15.52 -5.79 0.37
C GLY A 109 15.34 -4.86 -0.83
N LEU A 110 14.09 -4.59 -1.22
CA LEU A 110 13.76 -3.64 -2.29
C LEU A 110 13.68 -2.18 -1.81
N ASN A 111 13.92 -1.90 -0.53
CA ASN A 111 13.71 -0.59 0.09
C ASN A 111 12.29 -0.03 -0.16
N ALA A 112 11.31 -0.91 -0.27
CA ALA A 112 9.93 -0.51 -0.49
C ALA A 112 9.33 0.08 0.79
N THR A 113 8.70 1.26 0.67
CA THR A 113 8.04 1.90 1.80
C THR A 113 6.63 1.33 1.99
N LEU A 114 6.36 0.82 3.18
CA LEU A 114 5.04 0.32 3.52
C LEU A 114 4.09 1.51 3.80
N THR A 115 3.25 1.83 2.82
CA THR A 115 2.22 2.88 2.94
C THR A 115 0.97 2.33 3.63
N LEU A 116 0.05 3.21 4.07
CA LEU A 116 -1.23 2.77 4.65
C LEU A 116 -2.03 1.84 3.72
N PRO A 117 -2.22 2.17 2.44
CA PRO A 117 -2.82 1.22 1.49
C PRO A 117 -1.95 -0.03 1.28
N GLY A 118 -0.64 0.07 1.39
CA GLY A 118 0.26 -1.07 1.35
C GLY A 118 0.04 -2.03 2.52
N ILE A 119 -0.23 -1.54 3.73
CA ILE A 119 -0.64 -2.39 4.86
C ILE A 119 -1.92 -3.16 4.53
N ALA A 120 -2.91 -2.50 3.93
CA ALA A 120 -4.15 -3.16 3.52
C ALA A 120 -3.92 -4.24 2.45
N GLY A 121 -3.07 -3.95 1.43
CA GLY A 121 -2.65 -4.93 0.43
C GLY A 121 -1.94 -6.13 1.04
N PHE A 122 -1.05 -5.90 1.99
CA PHE A 122 -0.36 -6.96 2.71
C PHE A 122 -1.30 -7.85 3.53
N ILE A 123 -2.30 -7.27 4.21
CA ILE A 123 -3.33 -8.05 4.92
C ILE A 123 -4.14 -8.91 3.94
N LEU A 124 -4.53 -8.34 2.81
CA LEU A 124 -5.25 -9.06 1.76
C LEU A 124 -4.41 -10.21 1.19
N SER A 125 -3.14 -9.97 0.91
CA SER A 125 -2.20 -10.97 0.39
C SER A 125 -2.02 -12.15 1.36
N ILE A 126 -1.98 -11.89 2.67
CA ILE A 126 -1.98 -12.95 3.70
C ILE A 126 -3.26 -13.79 3.63
N GLY A 127 -4.42 -13.16 3.45
CA GLY A 127 -5.69 -13.87 3.29
C GLY A 127 -5.65 -14.82 2.09
N MET A 128 -5.16 -14.34 0.94
CA MET A 128 -5.03 -15.16 -0.27
C MET A 128 -4.00 -16.29 -0.12
N ALA A 129 -2.92 -16.08 0.63
CA ALA A 129 -1.93 -17.11 0.90
C ALA A 129 -2.51 -18.26 1.74
N VAL A 130 -3.40 -17.93 2.70
CA VAL A 130 -4.11 -18.95 3.48
C VAL A 130 -5.14 -19.68 2.62
N ASP A 131 -5.85 -18.96 1.76
CA ASP A 131 -6.90 -19.53 0.90
C ASP A 131 -6.34 -20.62 -0.04
N ALA A 132 -5.13 -20.45 -0.56
CA ALA A 132 -4.46 -21.49 -1.34
C ALA A 132 -4.27 -22.81 -0.53
N ASN A 133 -3.89 -22.72 0.73
CA ASN A 133 -3.78 -23.91 1.61
C ASN A 133 -5.14 -24.54 1.88
N VAL A 134 -6.16 -23.71 2.16
CA VAL A 134 -7.55 -24.15 2.35
C VAL A 134 -8.05 -24.92 1.15
N LEU A 135 -7.84 -24.38 -0.06
CA LEU A 135 -8.27 -25.00 -1.31
C LEU A 135 -7.64 -26.39 -1.50
N ILE A 136 -6.33 -26.52 -1.23
CA ILE A 136 -5.65 -27.82 -1.26
C ILE A 136 -6.25 -28.80 -0.24
N PHE A 137 -6.46 -28.36 0.99
CA PHE A 137 -6.99 -29.24 2.05
C PHE A 137 -8.42 -29.68 1.77
N GLU A 138 -9.28 -28.82 1.23
CA GLU A 138 -10.64 -29.20 0.86
C GLU A 138 -10.63 -30.17 -0.33
N ARG A 139 -9.76 -30.01 -1.32
CA ARG A 139 -9.60 -30.96 -2.43
C ARG A 139 -9.11 -32.33 -1.93
N ILE A 140 -8.13 -32.35 -1.04
CA ILE A 140 -7.64 -33.61 -0.45
C ILE A 140 -8.79 -34.29 0.33
N ARG A 141 -9.62 -33.54 1.04
CA ARG A 141 -10.78 -34.06 1.78
C ARG A 141 -11.83 -34.63 0.84
N GLU A 142 -12.19 -33.93 -0.22
CA GLU A 142 -13.12 -34.43 -1.26
C GLU A 142 -12.65 -35.75 -1.85
N GLU A 143 -11.34 -35.85 -2.20
CA GLU A 143 -10.77 -37.09 -2.72
C GLU A 143 -10.74 -38.25 -1.70
N SER A 144 -10.52 -37.90 -0.44
CA SER A 144 -10.58 -38.90 0.68
C SER A 144 -12.00 -39.38 0.93
N ASP A 145 -12.98 -38.46 0.90
CA ASP A 145 -14.39 -38.80 1.08
C ASP A 145 -14.93 -39.63 -0.12
N ALA A 146 -14.34 -39.50 -1.29
CA ALA A 146 -14.59 -40.37 -2.46
C ALA A 146 -14.01 -41.80 -2.31
N GLY A 147 -13.41 -42.15 -1.17
CA GLY A 147 -12.89 -43.46 -0.86
C GLY A 147 -11.50 -43.79 -1.40
N LYS A 148 -10.73 -42.77 -1.82
CA LYS A 148 -9.35 -42.96 -2.28
C LYS A 148 -8.40 -43.19 -1.10
N THR A 149 -7.27 -43.83 -1.39
CA THR A 149 -6.22 -43.98 -0.36
C THR A 149 -5.65 -42.62 0.02
N ALA A 150 -5.16 -42.44 1.23
CA ALA A 150 -4.62 -41.19 1.73
C ALA A 150 -3.54 -40.61 0.79
N ARG A 151 -2.67 -41.44 0.24
CA ARG A 151 -1.64 -41.01 -0.70
C ARG A 151 -2.24 -40.50 -2.01
N THR A 152 -3.17 -41.25 -2.61
CA THR A 152 -3.84 -40.86 -3.84
C THR A 152 -4.68 -39.60 -3.67
N ALA A 153 -5.37 -39.48 -2.51
CA ALA A 153 -6.15 -38.28 -2.18
C ALA A 153 -5.28 -37.02 -2.08
N VAL A 154 -4.09 -37.13 -1.48
CA VAL A 154 -3.12 -36.02 -1.43
C VAL A 154 -2.62 -35.67 -2.83
N ASP A 155 -2.14 -36.64 -3.62
CA ASP A 155 -1.59 -36.38 -4.96
C ASP A 155 -2.64 -35.71 -5.88
N GLN A 156 -3.87 -36.26 -5.91
CA GLN A 156 -4.95 -35.73 -6.74
C GLN A 156 -5.54 -34.41 -6.21
N GLY A 157 -5.62 -34.26 -4.90
CA GLY A 157 -6.06 -33.02 -4.27
C GLY A 157 -5.14 -31.84 -4.63
N PHE A 158 -3.83 -32.04 -4.61
CA PHE A 158 -2.87 -31.04 -5.08
C PHE A 158 -3.01 -30.76 -6.58
N GLU A 159 -3.12 -31.80 -7.41
CA GLU A 159 -3.26 -31.63 -8.85
C GLU A 159 -4.52 -30.84 -9.22
N HIS A 160 -5.66 -31.18 -8.62
CA HIS A 160 -6.93 -30.48 -8.87
C HIS A 160 -6.97 -29.06 -8.31
N ALA A 161 -6.32 -28.81 -7.17
CA ALA A 161 -6.25 -27.45 -6.60
C ALA A 161 -5.30 -26.53 -7.38
N MET A 162 -4.25 -27.08 -7.99
CA MET A 162 -3.16 -26.30 -8.58
C MET A 162 -3.64 -25.36 -9.69
N SER A 163 -4.53 -25.81 -10.57
CA SER A 163 -5.05 -24.94 -11.65
C SER A 163 -5.76 -23.73 -11.10
N ALA A 164 -6.65 -23.88 -10.12
CA ALA A 164 -7.37 -22.79 -9.52
C ALA A 164 -6.44 -21.82 -8.76
N ILE A 165 -5.42 -22.36 -8.08
CA ILE A 165 -4.42 -21.55 -7.38
C ILE A 165 -3.59 -20.73 -8.37
N VAL A 166 -3.14 -21.32 -9.46
CA VAL A 166 -2.37 -20.62 -10.51
C VAL A 166 -3.22 -19.53 -11.16
N ASP A 167 -4.47 -19.82 -11.51
CA ASP A 167 -5.38 -18.85 -12.13
C ASP A 167 -5.66 -17.67 -11.21
N ALA A 168 -5.90 -17.91 -9.93
CA ALA A 168 -6.12 -16.86 -8.93
C ALA A 168 -4.89 -15.97 -8.76
N ASN A 169 -3.70 -16.59 -8.62
CA ASN A 169 -2.45 -15.83 -8.46
C ASN A 169 -2.08 -15.07 -9.75
N LEU A 170 -2.31 -15.65 -10.93
CA LEU A 170 -2.08 -14.96 -12.21
C LEU A 170 -3.00 -13.73 -12.35
N THR A 171 -4.27 -13.88 -11.99
CA THR A 171 -5.24 -12.78 -12.00
C THR A 171 -4.82 -11.66 -11.06
N THR A 172 -4.37 -12.01 -9.86
CA THR A 172 -3.85 -11.06 -8.87
C THR A 172 -2.59 -10.37 -9.38
N LEU A 173 -1.66 -11.10 -9.98
CA LEU A 173 -0.43 -10.54 -10.54
C LEU A 173 -0.72 -9.55 -11.67
N ILE A 174 -1.65 -9.87 -12.58
CA ILE A 174 -2.08 -8.97 -13.66
C ILE A 174 -2.70 -7.70 -13.05
N THR A 175 -3.59 -7.86 -12.08
CA THR A 175 -4.23 -6.73 -11.40
C THR A 175 -3.20 -5.85 -10.71
N ALA A 176 -2.25 -6.43 -9.97
CA ALA A 176 -1.18 -5.72 -9.30
C ALA A 176 -0.29 -4.97 -10.30
N ALA A 177 0.07 -5.59 -11.44
CA ALA A 177 0.85 -4.96 -12.49
C ALA A 177 0.14 -3.75 -13.10
N ILE A 178 -1.16 -3.86 -13.37
CA ILE A 178 -1.98 -2.75 -13.88
C ILE A 178 -2.04 -1.62 -12.85
N LEU A 179 -2.32 -1.94 -11.59
CA LEU A 179 -2.38 -0.95 -10.51
C LEU A 179 -1.01 -0.28 -10.27
N TYR A 180 0.08 -1.02 -10.42
CA TYR A 180 1.42 -0.46 -10.31
C TYR A 180 1.75 0.50 -11.45
N GLN A 181 1.38 0.15 -12.69
CA GLN A 181 1.68 0.95 -13.87
C GLN A 181 0.82 2.21 -13.97
N PHE A 182 -0.49 2.09 -13.72
CA PHE A 182 -1.45 3.17 -13.91
C PHE A 182 -1.86 3.86 -12.61
N GLY A 183 -1.57 3.25 -11.45
CA GLY A 183 -1.90 3.81 -10.15
C GLY A 183 -1.03 4.99 -9.76
N THR A 184 -1.59 5.91 -8.99
CA THR A 184 -0.89 7.05 -8.39
C THR A 184 -0.53 6.74 -6.93
N GLY A 185 0.53 7.34 -6.41
CA GLY A 185 1.00 7.30 -5.02
C GLY A 185 0.46 6.18 -4.11
N PRO A 186 -0.71 6.36 -3.46
CA PRO A 186 -1.27 5.37 -2.54
C PRO A 186 -1.62 4.03 -3.19
N ILE A 187 -2.15 4.05 -4.44
CA ILE A 187 -2.55 2.85 -5.18
C ILE A 187 -1.31 2.02 -5.56
N ARG A 188 -0.21 2.69 -5.90
CA ARG A 188 1.07 2.02 -6.19
C ARG A 188 1.62 1.28 -4.98
N GLY A 189 1.51 1.89 -3.79
CA GLY A 189 1.91 1.24 -2.54
C GLY A 189 1.10 -0.03 -2.24
N PHE A 190 -0.21 -0.01 -2.51
CA PHE A 190 -1.07 -1.19 -2.43
C PHE A 190 -0.64 -2.27 -3.43
N ALA A 191 -0.39 -1.90 -4.69
CA ALA A 191 -0.01 -2.83 -5.75
C ALA A 191 1.32 -3.56 -5.48
N VAL A 192 2.27 -2.92 -4.79
CA VAL A 192 3.57 -3.53 -4.44
C VAL A 192 3.44 -4.61 -3.37
N THR A 193 2.41 -4.54 -2.53
CA THR A 193 2.19 -5.46 -1.41
C THR A 193 1.14 -6.54 -1.70
N LEU A 194 0.41 -6.39 -2.79
CA LEU A 194 -0.54 -7.37 -3.30
C LEU A 194 0.16 -8.50 -4.04
#